data_439ad743979a2c4fe7257f1b58b18bab
#
_entry.id   439ad743979a2c4fe7257f1b58b18bab
#
_cell.length_a   1.000
_cell.length_b   1.000
_cell.length_c   1.000
_cell.angle_alpha   90.00
_cell.angle_beta   90.00
_cell.angle_gamma   90.00
#
_symmetry.space_group_name_H-M   'P 1'
#
loop_
_entity.id
_entity.type
_entity.pdbx_description
1 polymer ?
#
loop_
_entity_poly.entity_id
_entity_poly.type
_entity_poly.pdbx_seq_one_letter_code
_entity_poly.pdbx_strand_id
1 'polypeptide(L)'
;MGSAVSVSEKYMRNFFIFRVPSTAGRRLWLTGRWVVVCLMLAGCGRGDGLIFMPVTGSVVVAGKPLVSGQIHFAPDRSKGHSGPMATGVMQDDGSYSLRGPGRHRGLTPGQHIVYLSQPDPIPTMTEELIDGEIVMRLEQPVATQSKIPQQFLSANRSPWRATVVADEENHFDFEIQR
;
A
#
# COMPACT_ATOMS: atom_id res chain seq x y z
N MET A 1 20.23 -55.59 -15.38
CA MET A 1 19.77 -55.70 -14.01
C MET A 1 19.19 -54.32 -13.67
N GLY A 2 17.95 -53.95 -13.81
CA GLY A 2 16.74 -54.69 -13.53
C GLY A 2 16.17 -54.19 -12.23
N SER A 3 15.32 -53.18 -12.20
CA SER A 3 14.19 -53.15 -11.29
C SER A 3 13.29 -52.00 -11.66
N ALA A 4 12.19 -52.33 -12.29
CA ALA A 4 11.03 -51.50 -12.49
C ALA A 4 10.32 -51.29 -11.14
N VAL A 5 10.00 -50.03 -10.81
CA VAL A 5 9.11 -49.70 -9.71
C VAL A 5 7.71 -49.52 -10.28
N SER A 6 6.85 -50.45 -9.89
CA SER A 6 5.42 -50.46 -10.13
C SER A 6 4.76 -49.33 -9.36
N VAL A 7 4.17 -48.34 -10.08
CA VAL A 7 3.24 -47.36 -9.49
C VAL A 7 1.84 -47.91 -9.59
N SER A 8 1.29 -48.14 -8.40
CA SER A 8 -0.02 -48.70 -8.13
C SER A 8 -1.16 -47.87 -8.75
N GLU A 9 -1.88 -48.46 -9.66
CA GLU A 9 -3.25 -48.11 -10.09
C GLU A 9 -4.21 -48.19 -8.90
N LYS A 10 -4.57 -47.06 -8.32
CA LYS A 10 -5.64 -47.04 -7.32
C LYS A 10 -6.42 -45.73 -7.27
N TYR A 11 -6.76 -45.18 -8.43
CA TYR A 11 -7.67 -44.04 -8.51
C TYR A 11 -8.60 -44.13 -9.71
N MET A 12 -9.36 -45.19 -9.80
CA MET A 12 -10.51 -45.22 -10.67
C MET A 12 -11.58 -46.07 -10.02
N ARG A 13 -12.61 -45.40 -9.49
CA ARG A 13 -14.00 -45.89 -9.44
C ARG A 13 -14.75 -45.09 -8.33
N ASN A 14 -15.21 -43.91 -8.67
CA ASN A 14 -16.48 -43.44 -8.15
C ASN A 14 -17.22 -42.74 -9.29
N PHE A 15 -17.76 -43.55 -10.14
CA PHE A 15 -18.75 -43.16 -11.15
C PHE A 15 -20.08 -42.97 -10.39
N PHE A 16 -20.37 -41.73 -9.98
CA PHE A 16 -21.70 -41.40 -9.46
C PHE A 16 -22.68 -41.35 -10.61
N ILE A 17 -23.45 -42.45 -10.75
CA ILE A 17 -24.60 -42.52 -11.68
C ILE A 17 -25.69 -41.61 -11.11
N PHE A 18 -25.79 -40.40 -11.65
CA PHE A 18 -26.94 -39.52 -11.41
C PHE A 18 -28.15 -40.08 -12.15
N ARG A 19 -29.02 -40.78 -11.43
CA ARG A 19 -30.31 -41.24 -11.92
C ARG A 19 -31.25 -40.04 -11.96
N VAL A 20 -31.55 -39.56 -13.19
CA VAL A 20 -32.49 -38.45 -13.43
C VAL A 20 -33.93 -38.95 -13.14
N PRO A 21 -34.66 -38.34 -12.21
CA PRO A 21 -36.07 -38.64 -12.00
C PRO A 21 -36.92 -37.93 -13.04
N SER A 22 -37.95 -38.67 -13.51
CA SER A 22 -38.89 -38.32 -14.55
C SER A 22 -39.79 -37.12 -14.23
N THR A 23 -39.90 -36.25 -15.14
CA THR A 23 -40.94 -35.29 -15.65
C THR A 23 -42.01 -34.65 -14.72
N ALA A 24 -42.05 -34.84 -13.41
CA ALA A 24 -43.05 -34.14 -12.54
C ALA A 24 -42.55 -32.90 -11.80
N GLY A 25 -41.28 -32.56 -11.91
CA GLY A 25 -40.62 -31.49 -11.08
C GLY A 25 -40.17 -30.23 -11.84
N ARG A 26 -40.53 -30.04 -13.12
CA ARG A 26 -39.97 -28.95 -13.95
C ARG A 26 -40.32 -27.52 -13.49
N ARG A 27 -41.32 -27.35 -12.65
CA ARG A 27 -41.70 -26.00 -12.16
C ARG A 27 -41.02 -25.62 -10.86
N LEU A 28 -40.58 -26.58 -10.02
CA LEU A 28 -39.81 -26.29 -8.79
C LEU A 28 -38.33 -25.99 -9.06
N TRP A 29 -37.78 -26.47 -10.17
CA TRP A 29 -36.37 -26.26 -10.52
C TRP A 29 -36.02 -24.85 -10.96
N LEU A 30 -37.00 -24.15 -11.56
CA LEU A 30 -36.79 -22.77 -12.03
C LEU A 30 -36.75 -21.76 -10.86
N THR A 31 -37.53 -22.00 -9.81
CA THR A 31 -37.53 -21.12 -8.63
C THR A 31 -36.28 -21.31 -7.75
N GLY A 32 -35.80 -22.55 -7.60
CA GLY A 32 -34.57 -22.86 -6.87
C GLY A 32 -33.30 -22.29 -7.51
N ARG A 33 -33.27 -22.21 -8.83
CA ARG A 33 -32.12 -21.66 -9.59
C ARG A 33 -31.94 -20.15 -9.40
N TRP A 34 -33.06 -19.41 -9.26
CA TRP A 34 -33.03 -17.98 -9.00
C TRP A 34 -32.60 -17.64 -7.57
N VAL A 35 -32.99 -18.47 -6.59
CA VAL A 35 -32.59 -18.30 -5.18
C VAL A 35 -31.10 -18.53 -5.02
N VAL A 36 -30.50 -19.53 -5.65
CA VAL A 36 -29.06 -19.80 -5.59
C VAL A 36 -28.25 -18.68 -6.26
N VAL A 37 -28.72 -18.13 -7.40
CA VAL A 37 -28.08 -17.00 -8.06
C VAL A 37 -28.16 -15.73 -7.20
N CYS A 38 -29.27 -15.48 -6.53
CA CYS A 38 -29.39 -14.34 -5.61
C CYS A 38 -28.50 -14.47 -4.37
N LEU A 39 -28.28 -15.69 -3.83
CA LEU A 39 -27.36 -15.90 -2.70
C LEU A 39 -25.90 -15.66 -3.08
N MET A 40 -25.50 -15.92 -4.33
CA MET A 40 -24.12 -15.68 -4.81
C MET A 40 -23.84 -14.20 -5.04
N LEU A 41 -24.87 -13.35 -5.19
CA LEU A 41 -24.71 -11.90 -5.36
C LEU A 41 -24.65 -11.14 -4.02
N ALA A 42 -24.97 -11.75 -2.89
CA ALA A 42 -24.91 -11.14 -1.57
C ALA A 42 -23.51 -11.17 -0.94
N GLY A 43 -22.49 -11.68 -1.64
CA GLY A 43 -21.13 -11.91 -1.15
C GLY A 43 -20.15 -10.75 -1.37
N CYS A 44 -20.58 -9.53 -1.65
CA CYS A 44 -19.65 -8.42 -1.86
C CYS A 44 -19.81 -7.35 -0.78
N GLY A 45 -18.77 -7.22 0.04
CA GLY A 45 -18.55 -6.02 0.84
C GLY A 45 -18.19 -6.26 2.30
N ARG A 46 -17.24 -7.12 2.60
CA ARG A 46 -16.47 -6.93 3.83
C ARG A 46 -15.45 -5.83 3.54
N GLY A 47 -15.87 -4.59 3.67
CA GLY A 47 -14.94 -3.51 3.95
C GLY A 47 -14.33 -3.79 5.32
N ASP A 48 -13.05 -3.55 5.48
CA ASP A 48 -12.27 -3.81 6.72
C ASP A 48 -12.80 -3.02 7.93
N GLY A 49 -13.88 -2.28 7.78
CA GLY A 49 -14.48 -1.44 8.84
C GLY A 49 -13.53 -0.33 9.33
N LEU A 50 -12.42 -0.09 8.66
CA LEU A 50 -11.47 0.94 9.03
C LEU A 50 -12.00 2.31 8.64
N ILE A 51 -12.06 3.20 9.61
CA ILE A 51 -12.41 4.61 9.38
C ILE A 51 -11.10 5.35 9.10
N PHE A 52 -11.07 6.14 8.03
CA PHE A 52 -9.91 6.96 7.64
C PHE A 52 -10.22 8.43 7.86
N MET A 53 -9.39 9.11 8.63
CA MET A 53 -9.47 10.54 8.90
C MET A 53 -8.52 11.31 7.99
N PRO A 54 -8.97 12.41 7.35
CA PRO A 54 -8.09 13.27 6.59
C PRO A 54 -6.96 13.80 7.48
N VAL A 55 -5.74 13.81 6.95
CA VAL A 55 -4.57 14.37 7.64
C VAL A 55 -3.80 15.23 6.66
N THR A 56 -3.50 16.44 7.08
CA THR A 56 -2.72 17.45 6.33
C THR A 56 -1.64 18.04 7.23
N GLY A 57 -0.76 18.84 6.67
CA GLY A 57 0.25 19.56 7.40
C GLY A 57 1.38 20.06 6.51
N SER A 58 2.47 20.50 7.15
CA SER A 58 3.66 20.99 6.47
C SER A 58 4.94 20.45 7.09
N VAL A 59 6.03 20.47 6.31
CA VAL A 59 7.38 20.13 6.79
C VAL A 59 8.35 21.25 6.45
N VAL A 60 9.05 21.71 7.46
CA VAL A 60 10.07 22.76 7.35
C VAL A 60 11.43 22.22 7.79
N VAL A 61 12.48 22.49 7.02
CA VAL A 61 13.86 22.09 7.31
C VAL A 61 14.75 23.32 7.36
N ALA A 62 15.30 23.64 8.53
CA ALA A 62 16.11 24.82 8.75
C ALA A 62 15.44 26.13 8.25
N GLY A 63 14.16 26.31 8.58
CA GLY A 63 13.36 27.48 8.24
C GLY A 63 12.89 27.54 6.78
N LYS A 64 13.10 26.48 5.97
CA LYS A 64 12.66 26.42 4.57
C LYS A 64 11.70 25.26 4.35
N PRO A 65 10.65 25.43 3.54
CA PRO A 65 9.77 24.33 3.17
C PRO A 65 10.53 23.17 2.53
N LEU A 66 10.13 21.94 2.87
CA LEU A 66 10.64 20.74 2.22
C LEU A 66 9.86 20.50 0.93
N VAL A 67 10.44 20.85 -0.20
CA VAL A 67 9.77 20.79 -1.52
C VAL A 67 9.84 19.44 -2.23
N SER A 68 10.51 18.45 -1.66
CA SER A 68 10.65 17.13 -2.28
C SER A 68 10.74 16.02 -1.25
N GLY A 69 10.26 14.83 -1.62
CA GLY A 69 10.23 13.67 -0.76
C GLY A 69 8.83 13.26 -0.36
N GLN A 70 8.78 12.32 0.54
CA GLN A 70 7.51 11.80 1.05
C GLN A 70 7.56 11.75 2.59
N ILE A 71 6.42 11.99 3.20
CA ILE A 71 6.20 11.79 4.63
C ILE A 71 5.38 10.52 4.83
N HIS A 72 5.77 9.72 5.79
CA HIS A 72 5.15 8.44 6.11
C HIS A 72 4.63 8.44 7.53
N PHE A 73 3.43 7.96 7.71
CA PHE A 73 2.80 7.72 9.01
C PHE A 73 2.58 6.22 9.18
N ALA A 74 3.37 5.60 10.04
CA ALA A 74 3.26 4.18 10.37
C ALA A 74 2.58 4.03 11.73
N PRO A 75 1.61 3.11 11.90
CA PRO A 75 0.96 2.90 13.19
C PRO A 75 1.99 2.47 14.24
N ASP A 76 1.93 3.07 15.43
CA ASP A 76 2.82 2.72 16.54
C ASP A 76 2.35 1.42 17.20
N ARG A 77 2.90 0.32 16.73
CA ARG A 77 2.58 -1.02 17.25
C ARG A 77 3.02 -1.22 18.70
N SER A 78 4.00 -0.46 19.18
CA SER A 78 4.45 -0.53 20.57
C SER A 78 3.40 0.00 21.54
N LYS A 79 2.46 0.81 21.03
CA LYS A 79 1.30 1.35 21.76
C LYS A 79 0.00 0.59 21.48
N GLY A 80 0.09 -0.56 20.83
CA GLY A 80 -1.07 -1.38 20.50
C GLY A 80 -1.87 -0.87 19.30
N HIS A 81 -1.40 0.16 18.59
CA HIS A 81 -2.07 0.64 17.40
C HIS A 81 -1.75 -0.24 16.20
N SER A 82 -2.78 -0.56 15.44
CA SER A 82 -2.68 -1.36 14.22
C SER A 82 -3.41 -0.64 13.09
N GLY A 83 -3.01 -0.93 11.87
CA GLY A 83 -3.62 -0.34 10.69
C GLY A 83 -2.60 -0.21 9.56
N PRO A 84 -3.05 0.27 8.41
CA PRO A 84 -2.16 0.53 7.28
C PRO A 84 -1.33 1.79 7.51
N MET A 85 -0.18 1.84 6.88
CA MET A 85 0.63 3.03 6.74
C MET A 85 0.00 3.98 5.72
N ALA A 86 0.12 5.29 5.94
CA ALA A 86 -0.22 6.30 4.95
C ALA A 86 1.01 7.13 4.56
N THR A 87 0.96 7.66 3.35
CA THR A 87 2.05 8.44 2.76
C THR A 87 1.52 9.74 2.18
N GLY A 88 2.25 10.83 2.37
CA GLY A 88 2.02 12.11 1.73
C GLY A 88 3.21 12.53 0.87
N VAL A 89 2.95 13.06 -0.31
CA VAL A 89 3.98 13.66 -1.16
C VAL A 89 4.09 15.14 -0.80
N MET A 90 5.32 15.64 -0.64
CA MET A 90 5.58 17.06 -0.40
C MET A 90 5.23 17.87 -1.63
N GLN A 91 4.55 19.00 -1.42
CA GLN A 91 4.29 20.00 -2.44
C GLN A 91 5.38 21.10 -2.42
N ASP A 92 5.36 21.99 -3.38
CA ASP A 92 6.38 23.05 -3.55
C ASP A 92 6.41 24.05 -2.38
N ASP A 93 5.33 24.16 -1.64
CA ASP A 93 5.21 24.97 -0.41
C ASP A 93 5.54 24.20 0.87
N GLY A 94 5.96 22.93 0.76
CA GLY A 94 6.24 22.05 1.88
C GLY A 94 4.99 21.44 2.53
N SER A 95 3.81 21.70 1.99
CA SER A 95 2.58 21.08 2.47
C SER A 95 2.45 19.63 2.02
N TYR A 96 1.62 18.86 2.74
CA TYR A 96 1.29 17.50 2.38
C TYR A 96 -0.15 17.14 2.72
N SER A 97 -0.66 16.13 2.04
CA SER A 97 -1.93 15.46 2.38
C SER A 97 -1.72 13.96 2.33
N LEU A 98 -2.14 13.24 3.38
CA LEU A 98 -1.91 11.80 3.48
C LEU A 98 -2.89 11.01 2.61
N ARG A 99 -2.34 9.94 2.03
CA ARG A 99 -3.08 8.90 1.34
C ARG A 99 -2.78 7.55 1.97
N GLY A 100 -3.83 6.86 2.37
CA GLY A 100 -3.79 5.46 2.80
C GLY A 100 -3.79 4.50 1.62
N PRO A 101 -3.87 3.19 1.88
CA PRO A 101 -3.89 2.17 0.84
C PRO A 101 -5.11 2.31 -0.07
N GLY A 102 -4.93 1.94 -1.33
CA GLY A 102 -5.97 2.06 -2.35
C GLY A 102 -6.30 3.52 -2.66
N ARG A 103 -7.56 3.91 -2.51
CA ARG A 103 -8.05 5.27 -2.79
C ARG A 103 -8.45 6.04 -1.52
N HIS A 104 -8.17 5.49 -0.34
CA HIS A 104 -8.53 6.13 0.91
C HIS A 104 -7.68 7.37 1.14
N ARG A 105 -8.34 8.46 1.57
CA ARG A 105 -7.65 9.69 1.98
C ARG A 105 -7.47 9.67 3.48
N GLY A 106 -6.23 9.89 3.93
CA GLY A 106 -5.92 9.98 5.35
C GLY A 106 -5.50 8.68 6.00
N LEU A 107 -5.75 8.55 7.29
CA LEU A 107 -5.17 7.56 8.18
C LEU A 107 -6.18 7.10 9.24
N THR A 108 -6.02 5.89 9.75
CA THR A 108 -6.85 5.39 10.86
C THR A 108 -6.52 6.15 12.15
N PRO A 109 -7.52 6.38 13.04
CA PRO A 109 -7.27 6.98 14.33
C PRO A 109 -6.26 6.21 15.16
N GLY A 110 -5.46 6.92 15.96
CA GLY A 110 -4.45 6.33 16.84
C GLY A 110 -3.10 7.00 16.74
N GLN A 111 -2.13 6.49 17.48
CA GLN A 111 -0.77 7.02 17.50
C GLN A 111 0.09 6.45 16.36
N HIS A 112 0.81 7.31 15.68
CA HIS A 112 1.65 6.99 14.52
C HIS A 112 3.07 7.53 14.71
N ILE A 113 4.01 6.75 14.19
CA ILE A 113 5.41 7.16 14.02
C ILE A 113 5.51 7.88 12.68
N VAL A 114 6.09 9.07 12.68
CA VAL A 114 6.23 9.88 11.47
C VAL A 114 7.68 9.92 11.04
N TYR A 115 7.95 9.66 9.75
CA TYR A 115 9.29 9.74 9.18
C TYR A 115 9.24 10.18 7.73
N LEU A 116 10.37 10.59 7.19
CA LEU A 116 10.51 11.08 5.83
C LEU A 116 11.22 10.04 4.95
N SER A 117 10.96 10.06 3.66
CA SER A 117 11.82 9.47 2.66
C SER A 117 12.14 10.47 1.56
N GLN A 118 13.33 10.39 1.02
CA GLN A 118 13.68 11.13 -0.17
C GLN A 118 13.44 10.26 -1.39
N PRO A 119 13.02 10.84 -2.54
CA PRO A 119 13.00 10.08 -3.76
C PRO A 119 14.43 9.63 -4.09
N ASP A 120 14.56 8.39 -4.54
CA ASP A 120 15.81 7.93 -5.12
C ASP A 120 16.15 8.83 -6.32
N PRO A 121 17.38 9.28 -6.43
CA PRO A 121 17.80 10.08 -7.57
C PRO A 121 17.59 9.28 -8.85
N ILE A 122 16.80 9.83 -9.77
CA ILE A 122 16.53 9.20 -11.06
C ILE A 122 17.80 9.32 -11.91
N PRO A 123 18.38 8.21 -12.39
CA PRO A 123 19.52 8.28 -13.31
C PRO A 123 19.10 9.01 -14.59
N THR A 124 19.91 9.99 -14.97
CA THR A 124 19.67 10.76 -16.19
C THR A 124 20.49 10.16 -17.34
N MET A 125 19.86 9.94 -18.48
CA MET A 125 20.59 9.61 -19.71
C MET A 125 21.11 10.89 -20.32
N THR A 126 22.43 10.99 -20.46
CA THR A 126 23.10 12.12 -21.11
C THR A 126 23.67 11.62 -22.43
N GLU A 127 23.45 12.37 -23.49
CA GLU A 127 24.08 12.14 -24.80
C GLU A 127 25.48 12.77 -24.78
N GLU A 128 26.50 11.98 -24.96
CA GLU A 128 27.89 12.42 -25.05
C GLU A 128 28.42 12.08 -26.44
N LEU A 129 29.02 13.08 -27.11
CA LEU A 129 29.67 12.88 -28.40
C LEU A 129 31.12 12.45 -28.17
N ILE A 130 31.43 11.18 -28.42
CA ILE A 130 32.79 10.62 -28.30
C ILE A 130 33.23 10.18 -29.69
N ASP A 131 34.33 10.74 -30.19
CA ASP A 131 34.90 10.45 -31.51
C ASP A 131 33.92 10.60 -32.68
N GLY A 132 32.92 11.50 -32.56
CA GLY A 132 31.92 11.71 -33.59
C GLY A 132 30.73 10.75 -33.55
N GLU A 133 30.68 9.87 -32.58
CA GLU A 133 29.56 8.98 -32.35
C GLU A 133 28.78 9.40 -31.10
N ILE A 134 27.44 9.40 -31.19
CA ILE A 134 26.57 9.72 -30.05
C ILE A 134 26.47 8.50 -29.15
N VAL A 135 27.06 8.58 -27.97
CA VAL A 135 27.01 7.53 -26.95
C VAL A 135 26.05 7.95 -25.84
N MET A 136 25.06 7.11 -25.56
CA MET A 136 24.14 7.28 -24.42
C MET A 136 24.85 6.85 -23.14
N ARG A 137 25.14 7.78 -22.25
CA ARG A 137 25.72 7.49 -20.94
C ARG A 137 24.67 7.60 -19.86
N LEU A 138 24.57 6.57 -19.04
CA LEU A 138 23.76 6.60 -17.84
C LEU A 138 24.55 7.33 -16.74
N GLU A 139 24.25 8.59 -16.52
CA GLU A 139 24.79 9.34 -15.40
C GLU A 139 24.04 8.96 -14.11
N GLN A 140 24.74 8.29 -13.20
CA GLN A 140 24.20 8.12 -11.86
C GLN A 140 24.27 9.47 -11.13
N PRO A 141 23.15 10.04 -10.74
CA PRO A 141 23.18 11.31 -10.02
C PRO A 141 23.98 11.14 -8.74
N VAL A 142 24.94 12.01 -8.54
CA VAL A 142 25.69 12.08 -7.29
C VAL A 142 24.66 12.26 -6.17
N ALA A 143 24.59 11.31 -5.24
CA ALA A 143 23.69 11.36 -4.11
C ALA A 143 23.89 12.71 -3.40
N THR A 144 23.01 13.66 -3.67
CA THR A 144 23.01 14.95 -2.97
C THR A 144 22.80 14.62 -1.50
N GLN A 145 23.79 14.90 -0.68
CA GLN A 145 23.72 14.64 0.75
C GLN A 145 22.40 15.21 1.28
N SER A 146 21.59 14.34 1.81
CA SER A 146 20.31 14.70 2.38
C SER A 146 20.49 15.82 3.41
N LYS A 147 19.77 16.91 3.23
CA LYS A 147 19.70 17.99 4.25
C LYS A 147 18.93 17.53 5.49
N ILE A 148 18.30 16.37 5.41
CA ILE A 148 17.48 15.78 6.47
C ILE A 148 18.38 14.87 7.33
N PRO A 149 18.46 15.08 8.64
CA PRO A 149 19.20 14.18 9.54
C PRO A 149 18.67 12.74 9.45
N GLN A 150 19.57 11.78 9.48
CA GLN A 150 19.23 10.35 9.27
C GLN A 150 18.19 9.80 10.25
N GLN A 151 18.08 10.39 11.44
CA GLN A 151 17.07 9.97 12.41
C GLN A 151 15.64 10.13 11.87
N PHE A 152 15.37 11.14 11.05
CA PHE A 152 14.05 11.38 10.47
C PHE A 152 13.76 10.53 9.24
N LEU A 153 14.75 9.83 8.69
CA LEU A 153 14.62 8.98 7.51
C LEU A 153 14.23 7.53 7.84
N SER A 154 13.94 7.20 9.09
CA SER A 154 13.61 5.84 9.51
C SER A 154 12.57 5.82 10.61
N ALA A 155 11.56 4.98 10.48
CA ALA A 155 10.53 4.80 11.49
C ALA A 155 11.11 4.45 12.87
N ASN A 156 12.14 3.61 12.92
CA ASN A 156 12.74 3.13 14.17
C ASN A 156 13.53 4.20 14.92
N ARG A 157 13.98 5.25 14.23
CA ARG A 157 14.83 6.31 14.81
C ARG A 157 14.12 7.65 14.92
N SER A 158 13.01 7.81 14.19
CA SER A 158 12.29 9.09 14.20
C SER A 158 11.74 9.42 15.59
N PRO A 159 11.99 10.65 16.07
CA PRO A 159 11.39 11.13 17.32
C PRO A 159 9.93 11.57 17.14
N TRP A 160 9.48 11.77 15.89
CA TRP A 160 8.18 12.32 15.59
C TRP A 160 7.05 11.32 15.86
N ARG A 161 6.04 11.82 16.55
CA ARG A 161 4.80 11.09 16.82
C ARG A 161 3.63 12.00 16.52
N ALA A 162 2.58 11.43 15.95
CA ALA A 162 1.32 12.10 15.70
C ALA A 162 0.17 11.22 16.20
N THR A 163 -0.80 11.82 16.83
CA THR A 163 -2.02 11.14 17.28
C THR A 163 -3.19 11.61 16.44
N VAL A 164 -3.71 10.73 15.60
CA VAL A 164 -4.88 11.00 14.76
C VAL A 164 -6.13 10.76 15.60
N VAL A 165 -7.00 11.75 15.67
CA VAL A 165 -8.24 11.70 16.42
C VAL A 165 -9.41 11.53 15.47
N ALA A 166 -10.38 10.70 15.86
CA ALA A 166 -11.59 10.52 15.09
C ALA A 166 -12.46 11.78 15.16
N ASP A 167 -13.14 12.09 14.07
CA ASP A 167 -14.12 13.17 13.97
C ASP A 167 -13.57 14.60 14.22
N GLU A 168 -12.23 14.74 14.12
CA GLU A 168 -11.55 16.03 14.25
C GLU A 168 -10.71 16.34 13.00
N GLU A 169 -10.36 17.61 12.82
CA GLU A 169 -9.38 18.03 11.82
C GLU A 169 -7.98 17.68 12.32
N ASN A 170 -7.29 16.82 11.56
CA ASN A 170 -5.95 16.37 11.91
C ASN A 170 -4.92 17.12 11.05
N HIS A 171 -4.26 18.10 11.65
CA HIS A 171 -3.24 18.91 11.01
C HIS A 171 -1.94 18.83 11.82
N PHE A 172 -0.83 18.44 11.16
CA PHE A 172 0.47 18.26 11.83
C PHE A 172 1.58 18.95 11.05
N ASP A 173 2.22 19.93 11.68
CA ASP A 173 3.40 20.61 11.16
C ASP A 173 4.66 20.07 11.83
N PHE A 174 5.69 19.80 11.03
CA PHE A 174 6.95 19.27 11.52
C PHE A 174 8.10 20.21 11.14
N GLU A 175 8.97 20.47 12.10
CA GLU A 175 10.16 21.28 11.89
C GLU A 175 11.42 20.48 12.23
N ILE A 176 12.40 20.52 11.34
CA ILE A 176 13.76 20.02 11.54
C ILE A 176 14.67 21.22 11.73
N GLN A 177 15.11 21.42 12.95
CA GLN A 177 16.15 22.40 13.29
C GLN A 177 17.53 21.77 13.04
N ARG A 178 18.48 22.60 12.60
CA ARG A 178 19.88 22.19 12.43
C ARG A 178 20.72 22.55 13.63
#